data_15324a7bca9e0794188774358782aa8f
#
_entry.id   15324a7bca9e0794188774358782aa8f
#
_cell.length_a   1.000
_cell.length_b   1.000
_cell.length_c   1.000
_cell.angle_alpha   90.00
_cell.angle_beta   90.00
_cell.angle_gamma   90.00
#
_symmetry.space_group_name_H-M   'P 1'
#
loop_
_entity.id
_entity.type
_entity.pdbx_description
1 polymer ?
#
loop_
_entity_poly.entity_id
_entity_poly.type
_entity_poly.pdbx_seq_one_letter_code
_entity_poly.pdbx_strand_id
1 'polypeptide(L)'
;MFEKLSNLLVPIAGKLNNNRYLGVLRDAFMLAFPLTIFGSIIVVLTNLPFLNKMMSKSALETFQSALSIAPSATISIMSVFVVFGIGYYLSKTYEVDAVFGGVVALASFLLLTPFVLNGEGGEVIPNVIPIDRLGAKGMFLGMITAFTSAEIFRFFVQKNYTIKMPAGVPPAVAKSFAALIPAVMTLSVYLVINILVTQAFNTNMHDLIYNLVQAPLVGLGSGIIPTLIAIFFTQLLWFFGLHGQIIINSVMDPIWNTLSIENLNSYTATGEVPHIINKQFMEVYTVGMGGTGMTLAVIIAILLFMKSKQMKQVAKLGAAPGIFNVNEPIIFGLPIVMNPLIFIPWVISPMIVTLITYFAMASGLVPPPTGVTIPWTVPIFISGMMATNSLAGGILQIVNLAVVFMIWFPFLKFIDRMNMKKEQEINAAEQDQTTLGL
;
A
#
# COMPACT_ATOMS: atom_id res chain seq x y z
N MET A 1 11.28 27.63 -13.58
CA MET A 1 11.52 26.17 -13.64
C MET A 1 10.37 25.41 -12.98
N PHE A 2 10.03 25.69 -11.71
CA PHE A 2 8.93 25.04 -10.98
C PHE A 2 7.57 25.18 -11.66
N GLU A 3 7.25 26.36 -12.20
CA GLU A 3 5.98 26.61 -12.92
C GLU A 3 5.82 25.73 -14.18
N LYS A 4 6.89 25.57 -14.97
CA LYS A 4 6.87 24.68 -16.14
C LYS A 4 6.68 23.22 -15.73
N LEU A 5 7.33 22.81 -14.64
CA LEU A 5 7.21 21.44 -14.11
C LEU A 5 5.82 21.19 -13.53
N SER A 6 5.24 22.16 -12.82
CA SER A 6 3.86 22.13 -12.35
C SER A 6 2.88 21.98 -13.49
N ASN A 7 3.00 22.81 -14.53
CA ASN A 7 2.12 22.78 -15.70
C ASN A 7 2.18 21.44 -16.47
N LEU A 8 3.29 20.69 -16.35
CA LEU A 8 3.43 19.36 -16.94
C LEU A 8 2.89 18.26 -16.03
N LEU A 9 3.25 18.28 -14.75
CA LEU A 9 2.99 17.17 -13.82
C LEU A 9 1.58 17.19 -13.23
N VAL A 10 1.01 18.37 -12.92
CA VAL A 10 -0.32 18.45 -12.31
C VAL A 10 -1.41 17.85 -13.22
N PRO A 11 -1.44 18.10 -14.55
CA PRO A 11 -2.42 17.44 -15.42
C PRO A 11 -2.24 15.92 -15.52
N ILE A 12 -0.98 15.43 -15.53
CA ILE A 12 -0.68 13.99 -15.57
C ILE A 12 -1.14 13.32 -14.28
N ALA A 13 -0.77 13.89 -13.15
CA ALA A 13 -1.16 13.37 -11.83
C ALA A 13 -2.69 13.45 -11.63
N GLY A 14 -3.34 14.50 -12.10
CA GLY A 14 -4.80 14.60 -12.10
C GLY A 14 -5.46 13.49 -12.93
N LYS A 15 -4.93 13.18 -14.13
CA LYS A 15 -5.40 12.05 -14.93
C LYS A 15 -5.21 10.70 -14.23
N LEU A 16 -4.07 10.49 -13.58
CA LEU A 16 -3.81 9.26 -12.82
C LEU A 16 -4.74 9.15 -11.61
N ASN A 17 -4.89 10.22 -10.82
CA ASN A 17 -5.76 10.22 -9.64
C ASN A 17 -7.25 9.98 -10.00
N ASN A 18 -7.69 10.49 -11.15
CA ASN A 18 -9.06 10.33 -11.64
C ASN A 18 -9.23 9.09 -12.53
N ASN A 19 -8.19 8.27 -12.69
CA ASN A 19 -8.28 7.06 -13.48
C ASN A 19 -9.12 6.01 -12.73
N ARG A 20 -10.21 5.57 -13.38
CA ARG A 20 -11.16 4.61 -12.81
C ARG A 20 -10.49 3.32 -12.37
N TYR A 21 -9.63 2.76 -13.20
CA TYR A 21 -8.99 1.48 -12.92
C TYR A 21 -8.02 1.56 -11.73
N LEU A 22 -7.24 2.65 -11.63
CA LEU A 22 -6.35 2.87 -10.50
C LEU A 22 -7.13 3.10 -9.19
N GLY A 23 -8.23 3.86 -9.26
CA GLY A 23 -9.13 4.04 -8.12
C GLY A 23 -9.74 2.73 -7.64
N VAL A 24 -10.26 1.92 -8.56
CA VAL A 24 -10.82 0.58 -8.26
C VAL A 24 -9.76 -0.35 -7.66
N LEU A 25 -8.55 -0.33 -8.20
CA LEU A 25 -7.44 -1.15 -7.70
C LEU A 25 -7.10 -0.80 -6.25
N ARG A 26 -6.94 0.50 -5.95
CA ARG A 26 -6.73 0.99 -4.58
C ARG A 26 -7.86 0.54 -3.64
N ASP A 27 -9.11 0.73 -4.04
CA ASP A 27 -10.26 0.41 -3.20
C ASP A 27 -10.38 -1.10 -2.95
N ALA A 28 -9.99 -1.93 -3.91
CA ALA A 28 -9.93 -3.39 -3.77
C ALA A 28 -8.83 -3.85 -2.77
N PHE A 29 -7.65 -3.24 -2.79
CA PHE A 29 -6.62 -3.50 -1.77
C PHE A 29 -7.07 -3.03 -0.38
N MET A 30 -7.77 -1.88 -0.30
CA MET A 30 -8.32 -1.38 0.96
C MET A 30 -9.43 -2.28 1.51
N LEU A 31 -10.18 -2.99 0.67
CA LEU A 31 -11.15 -4.01 1.11
C LEU A 31 -10.45 -5.17 1.84
N ALA A 32 -9.29 -5.60 1.37
CA ALA A 32 -8.51 -6.68 1.99
C ALA A 32 -7.77 -6.23 3.28
N PHE A 33 -7.56 -4.93 3.47
CA PHE A 33 -6.74 -4.37 4.55
C PHE A 33 -7.12 -4.82 5.97
N PRO A 34 -8.41 -4.80 6.42
CA PRO A 34 -8.76 -5.26 7.76
C PRO A 34 -8.44 -6.74 7.98
N LEU A 35 -8.57 -7.57 6.94
CA LEU A 35 -8.32 -9.01 7.00
C LEU A 35 -6.81 -9.27 7.13
N THR A 36 -6.00 -8.55 6.35
CA THR A 36 -4.55 -8.68 6.42
C THR A 36 -3.98 -8.17 7.74
N ILE A 37 -4.56 -7.13 8.33
CA ILE A 37 -4.20 -6.68 9.70
C ILE A 37 -4.47 -7.78 10.72
N PHE A 38 -5.64 -8.40 10.69
CA PHE A 38 -5.96 -9.49 11.62
C PHE A 38 -4.93 -10.62 11.53
N GLY A 39 -4.65 -11.12 10.33
CA GLY A 39 -3.63 -12.14 10.11
C GLY A 39 -2.25 -11.71 10.62
N SER A 40 -1.86 -10.44 10.35
CA SER A 40 -0.57 -9.88 10.75
C SER A 40 -0.43 -9.76 12.28
N ILE A 41 -1.48 -9.34 12.97
CA ILE A 41 -1.48 -9.29 14.45
C ILE A 41 -1.20 -10.70 15.02
N ILE A 42 -1.82 -11.72 14.47
CA ILE A 42 -1.60 -13.09 14.92
C ILE A 42 -0.15 -13.53 14.64
N VAL A 43 0.40 -13.24 13.46
CA VAL A 43 1.81 -13.53 13.15
C VAL A 43 2.75 -12.83 14.13
N VAL A 44 2.52 -11.56 14.43
CA VAL A 44 3.33 -10.82 15.41
C VAL A 44 3.23 -11.47 16.79
N LEU A 45 2.01 -11.75 17.26
CA LEU A 45 1.79 -12.36 18.57
C LEU A 45 2.45 -13.73 18.72
N THR A 46 2.43 -14.56 17.68
CA THR A 46 3.02 -15.91 17.69
C THR A 46 4.55 -15.92 17.59
N ASN A 47 5.15 -14.80 17.17
CA ASN A 47 6.60 -14.67 16.96
C ASN A 47 7.27 -13.65 17.89
N LEU A 48 6.62 -13.27 18.99
CA LEU A 48 7.24 -12.33 19.95
C LEU A 48 8.50 -12.93 20.58
N PRO A 49 9.63 -12.21 20.61
CA PRO A 49 10.95 -12.76 21.00
C PRO A 49 11.01 -13.34 22.42
N PHE A 50 10.13 -12.88 23.33
CA PHE A 50 10.10 -13.35 24.69
C PHE A 50 9.34 -14.68 24.89
N LEU A 51 8.54 -15.12 23.91
CA LEU A 51 7.79 -16.39 24.01
C LEU A 51 8.70 -17.59 24.15
N ASN A 52 9.85 -17.59 23.47
CA ASN A 52 10.88 -18.61 23.60
C ASN A 52 11.45 -18.75 25.04
N LYS A 53 11.30 -17.69 25.85
CA LYS A 53 11.73 -17.69 27.25
C LYS A 53 10.62 -18.10 28.21
N MET A 54 9.36 -17.93 27.81
CA MET A 54 8.18 -18.21 28.66
C MET A 54 7.55 -19.55 28.40
N MET A 55 7.74 -20.14 27.24
CA MET A 55 7.12 -21.39 26.83
C MET A 55 8.17 -22.44 26.51
N SER A 56 7.86 -23.72 26.78
CA SER A 56 8.66 -24.81 26.24
C SER A 56 8.57 -24.88 24.72
N LYS A 57 9.58 -25.46 24.07
CA LYS A 57 9.61 -25.57 22.59
C LYS A 57 8.33 -26.22 22.03
N SER A 58 7.91 -27.35 22.63
CA SER A 58 6.69 -28.06 22.22
C SER A 58 5.42 -27.25 22.44
N ALA A 59 5.31 -26.51 23.56
CA ALA A 59 4.16 -25.63 23.79
C ALA A 59 4.11 -24.48 22.81
N LEU A 60 5.27 -23.89 22.46
CA LEU A 60 5.37 -22.82 21.47
C LEU A 60 4.98 -23.30 20.07
N GLU A 61 5.49 -24.46 19.64
CA GLU A 61 5.13 -25.08 18.34
C GLU A 61 3.62 -25.37 18.28
N THR A 62 3.02 -25.88 19.33
CA THR A 62 1.58 -26.12 19.40
C THR A 62 0.80 -24.79 19.31
N PHE A 63 1.24 -23.76 20.03
CA PHE A 63 0.63 -22.42 20.00
C PHE A 63 0.71 -21.79 18.59
N GLN A 64 1.89 -21.83 17.96
CA GLN A 64 2.08 -21.32 16.61
C GLN A 64 1.25 -22.08 15.58
N SER A 65 1.24 -23.42 15.66
CA SER A 65 0.45 -24.27 14.76
C SER A 65 -1.06 -23.99 14.88
N ALA A 66 -1.57 -23.87 16.11
CA ALA A 66 -2.99 -23.57 16.33
C ALA A 66 -3.44 -22.23 15.75
N LEU A 67 -2.56 -21.25 15.76
CA LEU A 67 -2.87 -19.89 15.27
C LEU A 67 -2.50 -19.66 13.80
N SER A 68 -1.76 -20.57 13.16
CA SER A 68 -1.32 -20.44 11.76
C SER A 68 -2.48 -20.38 10.75
N ILE A 69 -3.67 -20.84 11.14
CA ILE A 69 -4.87 -20.74 10.32
C ILE A 69 -5.27 -19.29 10.02
N ALA A 70 -4.97 -18.34 10.92
CA ALA A 70 -5.35 -16.95 10.75
C ALA A 70 -4.64 -16.26 9.57
N PRO A 71 -3.28 -16.25 9.47
CA PRO A 71 -2.62 -15.75 8.27
C PRO A 71 -2.96 -16.55 7.01
N SER A 72 -3.15 -17.86 7.11
CA SER A 72 -3.54 -18.70 5.97
C SER A 72 -4.91 -18.30 5.40
N ALA A 73 -5.89 -18.01 6.27
CA ALA A 73 -7.25 -17.62 5.88
C ALA A 73 -7.38 -16.13 5.49
N THR A 74 -6.33 -15.34 5.61
CA THR A 74 -6.35 -13.89 5.33
C THR A 74 -5.27 -13.49 4.33
N ILE A 75 -4.01 -13.47 4.74
CA ILE A 75 -2.90 -12.94 3.93
C ILE A 75 -2.55 -13.90 2.79
N SER A 76 -2.47 -15.20 3.09
CA SER A 76 -2.05 -16.20 2.10
C SER A 76 -3.05 -16.40 0.94
N ILE A 77 -4.29 -15.92 1.08
CA ILE A 77 -5.33 -15.95 0.03
C ILE A 77 -5.75 -14.54 -0.41
N MET A 78 -4.88 -13.55 -0.25
CA MET A 78 -5.20 -12.14 -0.48
C MET A 78 -5.74 -11.85 -1.87
N SER A 79 -5.30 -12.57 -2.92
CA SER A 79 -5.79 -12.34 -4.28
C SER A 79 -7.28 -12.65 -4.43
N VAL A 80 -7.85 -13.54 -3.63
CA VAL A 80 -9.30 -13.81 -3.62
C VAL A 80 -10.10 -12.56 -3.27
N PHE A 81 -9.68 -11.85 -2.22
CA PHE A 81 -10.34 -10.62 -1.77
C PHE A 81 -10.15 -9.47 -2.76
N VAL A 82 -8.95 -9.33 -3.30
CA VAL A 82 -8.61 -8.29 -4.28
C VAL A 82 -9.39 -8.51 -5.58
N VAL A 83 -9.48 -9.74 -6.09
CA VAL A 83 -10.25 -10.09 -7.28
C VAL A 83 -11.72 -9.78 -7.12
N PHE A 84 -12.33 -10.22 -6.01
CA PHE A 84 -13.72 -9.87 -5.70
C PHE A 84 -13.89 -8.35 -5.61
N GLY A 85 -12.98 -7.64 -4.91
CA GLY A 85 -13.01 -6.21 -4.74
C GLY A 85 -12.94 -5.45 -6.07
N ILE A 86 -12.04 -5.82 -6.98
CA ILE A 86 -11.94 -5.21 -8.31
C ILE A 86 -13.25 -5.40 -9.08
N GLY A 87 -13.76 -6.63 -9.16
CA GLY A 87 -15.02 -6.93 -9.84
C GLY A 87 -16.18 -6.13 -9.27
N TYR A 88 -16.26 -6.04 -7.94
CA TYR A 88 -17.28 -5.28 -7.22
C TYR A 88 -17.18 -3.77 -7.50
N TYR A 89 -16.03 -3.16 -7.25
CA TYR A 89 -15.87 -1.71 -7.37
C TYR A 89 -15.97 -1.25 -8.82
N LEU A 90 -15.40 -2.01 -9.78
CA LEU A 90 -15.50 -1.64 -11.19
C LEU A 90 -16.96 -1.71 -11.69
N SER A 91 -17.69 -2.75 -11.35
CA SER A 91 -19.11 -2.89 -11.67
C SER A 91 -19.94 -1.76 -11.06
N LYS A 92 -19.63 -1.38 -9.81
CA LYS A 92 -20.26 -0.23 -9.13
C LYS A 92 -20.03 1.08 -9.88
N THR A 93 -18.83 1.33 -10.40
CA THR A 93 -18.53 2.56 -11.18
C THR A 93 -19.28 2.61 -12.52
N TYR A 94 -19.75 1.49 -13.01
CA TYR A 94 -20.54 1.37 -14.24
C TYR A 94 -22.05 1.29 -13.98
N GLU A 95 -22.47 1.41 -12.71
CA GLU A 95 -23.89 1.32 -12.30
C GLU A 95 -24.53 -0.03 -12.69
N VAL A 96 -23.72 -1.11 -12.76
CA VAL A 96 -24.22 -2.47 -12.88
C VAL A 96 -24.16 -3.18 -11.54
N ASP A 97 -24.82 -4.33 -11.38
CA ASP A 97 -24.87 -5.01 -10.09
C ASP A 97 -23.45 -5.39 -9.60
N ALA A 98 -23.01 -4.71 -8.55
CA ALA A 98 -21.64 -4.82 -8.04
C ALA A 98 -21.35 -6.18 -7.41
N VAL A 99 -22.35 -6.80 -6.75
CA VAL A 99 -22.17 -8.09 -6.08
C VAL A 99 -21.95 -9.18 -7.13
N PHE A 100 -22.79 -9.22 -8.15
CA PHE A 100 -22.60 -10.17 -9.25
C PHE A 100 -21.32 -9.92 -10.02
N GLY A 101 -20.92 -8.65 -10.22
CA GLY A 101 -19.63 -8.32 -10.81
C GLY A 101 -18.45 -8.89 -10.03
N GLY A 102 -18.48 -8.79 -8.70
CA GLY A 102 -17.46 -9.37 -7.82
C GLY A 102 -17.44 -10.90 -7.84
N VAL A 103 -18.62 -11.53 -7.77
CA VAL A 103 -18.75 -13.00 -7.79
C VAL A 103 -18.30 -13.58 -9.12
N VAL A 104 -18.69 -12.96 -10.24
CA VAL A 104 -18.30 -13.40 -11.59
C VAL A 104 -16.80 -13.25 -11.81
N ALA A 105 -16.19 -12.15 -11.30
CA ALA A 105 -14.75 -11.95 -11.35
C ALA A 105 -14.01 -13.05 -10.58
N LEU A 106 -14.46 -13.38 -9.38
CA LEU A 106 -13.89 -14.45 -8.56
C LEU A 106 -14.04 -15.82 -9.23
N ALA A 107 -15.21 -16.14 -9.77
CA ALA A 107 -15.44 -17.39 -10.47
C ALA A 107 -14.57 -17.51 -11.74
N SER A 108 -14.39 -16.39 -12.48
CA SER A 108 -13.50 -16.32 -13.64
C SER A 108 -12.04 -16.60 -13.26
N PHE A 109 -11.57 -16.02 -12.15
CA PHE A 109 -10.22 -16.27 -11.62
C PHE A 109 -10.04 -17.74 -11.24
N LEU A 110 -11.02 -18.32 -10.55
CA LEU A 110 -10.98 -19.74 -10.17
C LEU A 110 -11.02 -20.65 -11.39
N LEU A 111 -11.75 -20.33 -12.47
CA LEU A 111 -11.71 -21.09 -13.74
C LEU A 111 -10.31 -21.16 -14.36
N LEU A 112 -9.47 -20.16 -14.14
CA LEU A 112 -8.09 -20.12 -14.62
C LEU A 112 -7.10 -20.75 -13.62
N THR A 113 -7.55 -21.07 -12.40
CA THR A 113 -6.71 -21.62 -11.34
C THR A 113 -6.64 -23.14 -11.45
N PRO A 114 -5.45 -23.77 -11.42
CA PRO A 114 -5.36 -25.23 -11.46
C PRO A 114 -5.90 -25.85 -10.16
N PHE A 115 -6.77 -26.85 -10.30
CA PHE A 115 -7.33 -27.66 -9.21
C PHE A 115 -6.52 -28.95 -9.00
N VAL A 116 -5.20 -28.83 -9.08
CA VAL A 116 -4.29 -29.96 -8.90
C VAL A 116 -3.03 -29.49 -8.15
N LEU A 117 -2.51 -30.36 -7.32
CA LEU A 117 -1.21 -30.18 -6.66
C LEU A 117 -0.26 -31.29 -7.11
N ASN A 118 0.91 -30.93 -7.61
CA ASN A 118 1.97 -31.88 -7.94
C ASN A 118 2.79 -32.14 -6.67
N GLY A 119 2.74 -33.36 -6.14
CA GLY A 119 3.53 -33.81 -5.00
C GLY A 119 5.00 -34.03 -5.36
N GLU A 120 5.88 -34.11 -4.32
CA GLU A 120 7.34 -34.28 -4.49
C GLU A 120 7.77 -35.56 -5.23
N GLY A 121 6.92 -36.57 -5.35
CA GLY A 121 7.15 -37.81 -6.09
C GLY A 121 6.59 -37.85 -7.51
N GLY A 122 6.08 -36.76 -8.06
CA GLY A 122 5.36 -36.71 -9.31
C GLY A 122 3.90 -37.18 -9.22
N GLU A 123 3.40 -37.41 -8.01
CA GLU A 123 2.00 -37.73 -7.73
C GLU A 123 1.15 -36.47 -7.96
N VAL A 124 0.05 -36.63 -8.71
CA VAL A 124 -0.91 -35.55 -8.98
C VAL A 124 -2.10 -35.70 -8.02
N ILE A 125 -2.26 -34.78 -7.12
CA ILE A 125 -3.39 -34.73 -6.17
C ILE A 125 -4.50 -33.88 -6.80
N PRO A 126 -5.61 -34.46 -7.23
CA PRO A 126 -6.71 -33.72 -7.84
C PRO A 126 -7.60 -33.04 -6.79
N ASN A 127 -8.41 -32.06 -7.24
CA ASN A 127 -9.38 -31.32 -6.42
C ASN A 127 -8.79 -30.53 -5.26
N VAL A 128 -7.53 -30.10 -5.39
CA VAL A 128 -6.81 -29.26 -4.42
C VAL A 128 -6.35 -27.99 -5.12
N ILE A 129 -6.60 -26.84 -4.52
CA ILE A 129 -6.04 -25.55 -4.97
C ILE A 129 -4.81 -25.25 -4.13
N PRO A 130 -3.62 -25.15 -4.72
CA PRO A 130 -2.43 -24.69 -4.00
C PRO A 130 -2.65 -23.26 -3.46
N ILE A 131 -2.44 -23.06 -2.16
CA ILE A 131 -2.75 -21.81 -1.48
C ILE A 131 -1.96 -20.61 -2.05
N ASP A 132 -0.74 -20.83 -2.55
CA ASP A 132 0.11 -19.83 -3.18
C ASP A 132 -0.54 -19.23 -4.46
N ARG A 133 -1.38 -20.00 -5.15
CA ARG A 133 -2.16 -19.54 -6.31
C ARG A 133 -3.29 -18.58 -5.95
N LEU A 134 -3.75 -18.61 -4.70
CA LEU A 134 -4.74 -17.69 -4.16
C LEU A 134 -4.10 -16.46 -3.46
N GLY A 135 -2.77 -16.50 -3.29
CA GLY A 135 -1.96 -15.46 -2.68
C GLY A 135 -1.10 -14.70 -3.69
N ALA A 136 0.19 -14.58 -3.38
CA ALA A 136 1.15 -13.77 -4.15
C ALA A 136 1.21 -14.16 -5.63
N LYS A 137 1.34 -15.46 -5.94
CA LYS A 137 1.43 -15.93 -7.34
C LYS A 137 0.16 -15.71 -8.16
N GLY A 138 -1.00 -15.64 -7.53
CA GLY A 138 -2.27 -15.36 -8.18
C GLY A 138 -2.59 -13.89 -8.36
N MET A 139 -1.82 -12.99 -7.77
CA MET A 139 -2.19 -11.58 -7.65
C MET A 139 -2.37 -10.90 -9.02
N PHE A 140 -1.38 -10.98 -9.89
CA PHE A 140 -1.43 -10.34 -11.21
C PHE A 140 -2.45 -10.98 -12.15
N LEU A 141 -2.51 -12.32 -12.19
CA LEU A 141 -3.57 -13.02 -12.94
C LEU A 141 -4.94 -12.60 -12.42
N GLY A 142 -5.12 -12.57 -11.10
CA GLY A 142 -6.37 -12.17 -10.47
C GLY A 142 -6.79 -10.75 -10.86
N MET A 143 -5.88 -9.78 -10.83
CA MET A 143 -6.17 -8.40 -11.23
C MET A 143 -6.59 -8.32 -12.70
N ILE A 144 -5.82 -8.92 -13.63
CA ILE A 144 -6.14 -8.93 -15.06
C ILE A 144 -7.51 -9.57 -15.29
N THR A 145 -7.75 -10.72 -14.68
CA THR A 145 -9.02 -11.44 -14.79
C THR A 145 -10.18 -10.61 -14.23
N ALA A 146 -10.02 -9.99 -13.08
CA ALA A 146 -11.09 -9.24 -12.44
C ALA A 146 -11.47 -7.99 -13.25
N PHE A 147 -10.51 -7.22 -13.76
CA PHE A 147 -10.79 -6.09 -14.62
C PHE A 147 -11.49 -6.52 -15.91
N THR A 148 -10.97 -7.53 -16.60
CA THR A 148 -11.51 -7.96 -17.88
C THR A 148 -12.86 -8.68 -17.74
N SER A 149 -13.07 -9.46 -16.68
CA SER A 149 -14.38 -10.09 -16.41
C SER A 149 -15.47 -9.07 -16.10
N ALA A 150 -15.15 -8.03 -15.30
CA ALA A 150 -16.11 -6.99 -15.00
C ALA A 150 -16.47 -6.16 -16.25
N GLU A 151 -15.51 -5.93 -17.18
CA GLU A 151 -15.79 -5.28 -18.46
C GLU A 151 -16.68 -6.14 -19.36
N ILE A 152 -16.43 -7.46 -19.44
CA ILE A 152 -17.27 -8.39 -20.22
C ILE A 152 -18.67 -8.44 -19.60
N PHE A 153 -18.78 -8.62 -18.28
CA PHE A 153 -20.06 -8.64 -17.56
C PHE A 153 -20.86 -7.36 -17.81
N ARG A 154 -20.22 -6.20 -17.63
CA ARG A 154 -20.81 -4.88 -17.92
C ARG A 154 -21.33 -4.80 -19.36
N PHE A 155 -20.54 -5.23 -20.34
CA PHE A 155 -20.91 -5.18 -21.74
C PHE A 155 -22.25 -5.88 -21.99
N PHE A 156 -22.43 -7.07 -21.48
CA PHE A 156 -23.69 -7.82 -21.65
C PHE A 156 -24.86 -7.15 -20.92
N VAL A 157 -24.65 -6.64 -19.71
CA VAL A 157 -25.68 -5.93 -18.94
C VAL A 157 -26.11 -4.64 -19.66
N GLN A 158 -25.16 -3.81 -20.08
CA GLN A 158 -25.47 -2.51 -20.74
C GLN A 158 -26.05 -2.69 -22.15
N LYS A 159 -25.77 -3.80 -22.81
CA LYS A 159 -26.43 -4.16 -24.09
C LYS A 159 -27.81 -4.81 -23.89
N ASN A 160 -28.31 -4.87 -22.64
CA ASN A 160 -29.59 -5.50 -22.30
C ASN A 160 -29.69 -7.00 -22.65
N TYR A 161 -28.58 -7.72 -22.73
CA TYR A 161 -28.57 -9.19 -22.80
C TYR A 161 -28.86 -9.80 -21.41
N THR A 162 -30.05 -9.50 -20.88
CA THR A 162 -30.47 -9.85 -19.52
C THR A 162 -31.89 -10.43 -19.55
N ILE A 163 -32.20 -11.33 -18.62
CA ILE A 163 -33.55 -11.84 -18.44
C ILE A 163 -34.33 -10.82 -17.59
N LYS A 164 -35.36 -10.23 -18.18
CA LYS A 164 -36.25 -9.28 -17.47
C LYS A 164 -37.38 -10.04 -16.79
N MET A 165 -37.53 -9.82 -15.48
CA MET A 165 -38.60 -10.40 -14.70
C MET A 165 -39.83 -9.49 -14.66
N PRO A 166 -41.05 -10.07 -14.58
CA PRO A 166 -42.27 -9.29 -14.42
C PRO A 166 -42.30 -8.47 -13.13
N ALA A 167 -43.19 -7.44 -13.10
CA ALA A 167 -43.45 -6.66 -11.91
C ALA A 167 -44.04 -7.59 -10.80
N GLY A 168 -43.56 -7.38 -9.55
CA GLY A 168 -43.97 -8.20 -8.39
C GLY A 168 -42.97 -9.32 -8.01
N VAL A 169 -41.96 -9.62 -8.83
CA VAL A 169 -40.87 -10.55 -8.45
C VAL A 169 -39.96 -9.87 -7.40
N PRO A 170 -39.58 -10.55 -6.30
CA PRO A 170 -38.66 -10.01 -5.31
C PRO A 170 -37.37 -9.49 -5.95
N PRO A 171 -36.84 -8.32 -5.52
CA PRO A 171 -35.69 -7.68 -6.16
C PRO A 171 -34.44 -8.57 -6.24
N ALA A 172 -34.17 -9.39 -5.23
CA ALA A 172 -33.05 -10.31 -5.22
C ALA A 172 -33.14 -11.36 -6.33
N VAL A 173 -34.35 -11.91 -6.56
CA VAL A 173 -34.62 -12.89 -7.61
C VAL A 173 -34.48 -12.24 -9.00
N ALA A 174 -35.08 -11.06 -9.17
CA ALA A 174 -34.98 -10.31 -10.42
C ALA A 174 -33.52 -9.99 -10.81
N LYS A 175 -32.69 -9.58 -9.83
CA LYS A 175 -31.25 -9.35 -10.03
C LYS A 175 -30.49 -10.62 -10.44
N SER A 176 -30.78 -11.75 -9.80
CA SER A 176 -30.13 -13.04 -10.12
C SER A 176 -30.43 -13.46 -11.56
N PHE A 177 -31.70 -13.35 -12.01
CA PHE A 177 -32.05 -13.66 -13.40
C PHE A 177 -31.45 -12.66 -14.41
N ALA A 178 -31.39 -11.38 -14.05
CA ALA A 178 -30.76 -10.38 -14.89
C ALA A 178 -29.25 -10.63 -15.07
N ALA A 179 -28.57 -11.15 -14.04
CA ALA A 179 -27.15 -11.48 -14.09
C ALA A 179 -26.84 -12.81 -14.79
N LEU A 180 -27.82 -13.68 -15.03
CA LEU A 180 -27.62 -15.05 -15.52
C LEU A 180 -26.88 -15.09 -16.86
N ILE A 181 -27.41 -14.43 -17.90
CA ILE A 181 -26.79 -14.41 -19.23
C ILE A 181 -25.41 -13.74 -19.19
N PRO A 182 -25.24 -12.53 -18.60
CA PRO A 182 -23.93 -11.90 -18.45
C PRO A 182 -22.90 -12.80 -17.77
N ALA A 183 -23.29 -13.49 -16.69
CA ALA A 183 -22.40 -14.39 -15.95
C ALA A 183 -22.00 -15.61 -16.80
N VAL A 184 -22.97 -16.30 -17.41
CA VAL A 184 -22.71 -17.47 -18.27
C VAL A 184 -21.77 -17.09 -19.42
N MET A 185 -22.02 -15.99 -20.10
CA MET A 185 -21.19 -15.54 -21.21
C MET A 185 -19.77 -15.19 -20.75
N THR A 186 -19.63 -14.47 -19.64
CA THR A 186 -18.31 -14.13 -19.07
C THR A 186 -17.54 -15.40 -18.70
N LEU A 187 -18.15 -16.30 -17.95
CA LEU A 187 -17.51 -17.55 -17.52
C LEU A 187 -17.15 -18.46 -18.73
N SER A 188 -18.00 -18.49 -19.76
CA SER A 188 -17.71 -19.24 -21.00
C SER A 188 -16.46 -18.71 -21.72
N VAL A 189 -16.26 -17.38 -21.75
CA VAL A 189 -15.04 -16.78 -22.31
C VAL A 189 -13.81 -17.28 -21.55
N TYR A 190 -13.84 -17.29 -20.21
CA TYR A 190 -12.70 -17.75 -19.41
C TYR A 190 -12.47 -19.26 -19.51
N LEU A 191 -13.52 -20.06 -19.63
CA LEU A 191 -13.41 -21.48 -19.90
C LEU A 191 -12.69 -21.74 -21.24
N VAL A 192 -13.08 -21.03 -22.29
CA VAL A 192 -12.42 -21.14 -23.61
C VAL A 192 -10.95 -20.68 -23.51
N ILE A 193 -10.67 -19.58 -22.86
CA ILE A 193 -9.31 -19.10 -22.65
C ILE A 193 -8.46 -20.15 -21.93
N ASN A 194 -8.98 -20.75 -20.85
CA ASN A 194 -8.25 -21.77 -20.10
C ASN A 194 -7.93 -23.00 -20.98
N ILE A 195 -8.90 -23.48 -21.75
CA ILE A 195 -8.71 -24.62 -22.68
C ILE A 195 -7.64 -24.26 -23.72
N LEU A 196 -7.75 -23.11 -24.37
CA LEU A 196 -6.80 -22.66 -25.40
C LEU A 196 -5.38 -22.52 -24.87
N VAL A 197 -5.21 -21.91 -23.69
CA VAL A 197 -3.87 -21.73 -23.09
C VAL A 197 -3.26 -23.06 -22.72
N THR A 198 -4.04 -23.94 -22.08
CA THR A 198 -3.54 -25.26 -21.69
C THR A 198 -3.12 -26.08 -22.90
N GLN A 199 -3.89 -26.05 -24.00
CA GLN A 199 -3.58 -26.80 -25.22
C GLN A 199 -2.45 -26.18 -26.04
N ALA A 200 -2.41 -24.85 -26.18
CA ALA A 200 -1.42 -24.19 -27.03
C ALA A 200 -0.03 -24.08 -26.39
N PHE A 201 0.03 -23.87 -25.07
CA PHE A 201 1.30 -23.61 -24.36
C PHE A 201 1.72 -24.75 -23.41
N ASN A 202 0.92 -25.79 -23.27
CA ASN A 202 1.14 -26.92 -22.35
C ASN A 202 1.45 -26.44 -20.93
N THR A 203 0.81 -25.35 -20.50
CA THR A 203 0.97 -24.72 -19.18
C THR A 203 -0.38 -24.15 -18.71
N ASN A 204 -0.49 -23.79 -17.45
CA ASN A 204 -1.66 -23.12 -16.91
C ASN A 204 -1.50 -21.59 -16.98
N MET A 205 -2.62 -20.87 -16.88
CA MET A 205 -2.64 -19.40 -16.98
C MET A 205 -1.87 -18.72 -15.84
N HIS A 206 -1.83 -19.29 -14.62
CA HIS A 206 -1.05 -18.75 -13.52
C HIS A 206 0.44 -18.69 -13.85
N ASP A 207 1.02 -19.80 -14.31
CA ASP A 207 2.45 -19.86 -14.61
C ASP A 207 2.79 -19.00 -15.82
N LEU A 208 1.89 -18.93 -16.81
CA LEU A 208 2.06 -18.05 -17.97
C LEU A 208 2.14 -16.57 -17.55
N ILE A 209 1.17 -16.09 -16.80
CA ILE A 209 1.14 -14.68 -16.32
C ILE A 209 2.24 -14.42 -15.31
N TYR A 210 2.54 -15.38 -14.42
CA TYR A 210 3.65 -15.24 -13.49
C TYR A 210 4.97 -14.99 -14.23
N ASN A 211 5.30 -15.83 -15.20
CA ASN A 211 6.58 -15.74 -15.90
C ASN A 211 6.67 -14.55 -16.87
N LEU A 212 5.56 -14.22 -17.57
CA LEU A 212 5.58 -13.15 -18.59
C LEU A 212 5.36 -11.76 -18.01
N VAL A 213 4.62 -11.62 -16.93
CA VAL A 213 4.18 -10.33 -16.39
C VAL A 213 4.67 -10.11 -14.97
N GLN A 214 4.32 -11.02 -14.05
CA GLN A 214 4.56 -10.79 -12.62
C GLN A 214 6.04 -10.81 -12.28
N ALA A 215 6.78 -11.84 -12.62
CA ALA A 215 8.19 -11.97 -12.26
C ALA A 215 9.07 -10.82 -12.80
N PRO A 216 8.94 -10.36 -14.06
CA PRO A 216 9.64 -9.17 -14.54
C PRO A 216 9.27 -7.89 -13.79
N LEU A 217 7.98 -7.65 -13.52
CA LEU A 217 7.53 -6.45 -12.80
C LEU A 217 7.96 -6.46 -11.34
N VAL A 218 7.86 -7.59 -10.66
CA VAL A 218 8.33 -7.78 -9.29
C VAL A 218 9.84 -7.59 -9.23
N GLY A 219 10.60 -8.16 -10.17
CA GLY A 219 12.05 -7.99 -10.28
C GLY A 219 12.46 -6.52 -10.47
N LEU A 220 11.72 -5.78 -11.30
CA LEU A 220 11.96 -4.35 -11.48
C LEU A 220 11.58 -3.56 -10.22
N GLY A 221 10.45 -3.86 -9.58
CA GLY A 221 9.91 -3.12 -8.43
C GLY A 221 10.61 -3.42 -7.10
N SER A 222 11.38 -4.51 -6.99
CA SER A 222 12.15 -4.88 -5.78
C SER A 222 13.50 -4.19 -5.68
N GLY A 223 13.93 -3.47 -6.73
CA GLY A 223 15.20 -2.77 -6.78
C GLY A 223 15.19 -1.43 -6.04
N ILE A 224 16.36 -1.01 -5.54
CA ILE A 224 16.53 0.28 -4.86
C ILE A 224 16.30 1.47 -5.80
N ILE A 225 16.72 1.40 -7.07
CA ILE A 225 16.57 2.49 -8.02
C ILE A 225 15.12 2.79 -8.35
N PRO A 226 14.27 1.83 -8.76
CA PRO A 226 12.83 2.05 -8.93
C PRO A 226 12.15 2.59 -7.67
N THR A 227 12.57 2.12 -6.49
CA THR A 227 12.06 2.60 -5.20
C THR A 227 12.37 4.08 -4.99
N LEU A 228 13.61 4.52 -5.25
CA LEU A 228 13.98 5.93 -5.16
C LEU A 228 13.22 6.80 -6.17
N ILE A 229 12.97 6.30 -7.38
CA ILE A 229 12.17 6.98 -8.39
C ILE A 229 10.73 7.14 -7.89
N ALA A 230 10.12 6.09 -7.34
CA ALA A 230 8.77 6.14 -6.78
C ALA A 230 8.68 7.15 -5.62
N ILE A 231 9.66 7.17 -4.71
CA ILE A 231 9.75 8.13 -3.60
C ILE A 231 9.89 9.55 -4.12
N PHE A 232 10.79 9.78 -5.08
CA PHE A 232 10.97 11.08 -5.69
C PHE A 232 9.66 11.63 -6.26
N PHE A 233 8.94 10.84 -7.06
CA PHE A 233 7.66 11.26 -7.61
C PHE A 233 6.58 11.43 -6.54
N THR A 234 6.55 10.60 -5.51
CA THR A 234 5.64 10.79 -4.36
C THR A 234 5.84 12.17 -3.72
N GLN A 235 7.08 12.55 -3.41
CA GLN A 235 7.40 13.82 -2.79
C GLN A 235 7.17 15.00 -3.74
N LEU A 236 7.50 14.83 -5.02
CA LEU A 236 7.30 15.84 -6.04
C LEU A 236 5.80 16.16 -6.24
N LEU A 237 4.94 15.15 -6.29
CA LEU A 237 3.49 15.33 -6.40
C LEU A 237 2.92 16.05 -5.18
N TRP A 238 3.33 15.68 -3.98
CA TRP A 238 2.96 16.37 -2.74
C TRP A 238 3.42 17.83 -2.74
N PHE A 239 4.61 18.11 -3.26
CA PHE A 239 5.10 19.48 -3.39
C PHE A 239 4.20 20.34 -4.27
N PHE A 240 3.55 19.75 -5.26
CA PHE A 240 2.54 20.43 -6.10
C PHE A 240 1.12 20.39 -5.53
N GLY A 241 0.93 19.98 -4.28
CA GLY A 241 -0.37 19.92 -3.61
C GLY A 241 -1.25 18.73 -3.99
N LEU A 242 -0.67 17.73 -4.66
CA LEU A 242 -1.35 16.48 -5.00
C LEU A 242 -0.97 15.39 -3.99
N HIS A 243 -1.89 14.51 -3.66
CA HIS A 243 -1.61 13.42 -2.72
C HIS A 243 -0.73 12.34 -3.37
N GLY A 244 0.58 12.64 -3.47
CA GLY A 244 1.55 11.83 -4.22
C GLY A 244 1.60 10.37 -3.80
N GLN A 245 1.47 10.09 -2.50
CA GLN A 245 1.50 8.73 -1.98
C GLN A 245 0.31 7.89 -2.51
N ILE A 246 -0.91 8.44 -2.54
CA ILE A 246 -2.07 7.73 -3.11
C ILE A 246 -1.85 7.43 -4.58
N ILE A 247 -1.34 8.40 -5.35
CA ILE A 247 -1.13 8.25 -6.81
C ILE A 247 -0.06 7.18 -7.09
N ILE A 248 1.09 7.25 -6.44
CA ILE A 248 2.18 6.30 -6.66
C ILE A 248 1.82 4.91 -6.13
N ASN A 249 1.20 4.82 -4.95
CA ASN A 249 0.75 3.55 -4.40
C ASN A 249 -0.28 2.86 -5.31
N SER A 250 -1.16 3.60 -5.99
CA SER A 250 -2.11 3.01 -6.96
C SER A 250 -1.42 2.19 -8.07
N VAL A 251 -0.17 2.53 -8.39
CA VAL A 251 0.63 1.84 -9.40
C VAL A 251 1.53 0.77 -8.77
N MET A 252 2.15 1.09 -7.62
CA MET A 252 3.20 0.25 -7.03
C MET A 252 2.69 -0.77 -6.01
N ASP A 253 1.51 -0.57 -5.42
CA ASP A 253 0.96 -1.47 -4.41
C ASP A 253 0.80 -2.92 -4.87
N PRO A 254 0.39 -3.22 -6.11
CA PRO A 254 0.36 -4.61 -6.58
C PRO A 254 1.71 -5.31 -6.47
N ILE A 255 2.80 -4.60 -6.77
CA ILE A 255 4.16 -5.14 -6.71
C ILE A 255 4.60 -5.28 -5.24
N TRP A 256 4.52 -4.20 -4.47
CA TRP A 256 5.01 -4.19 -3.09
C TRP A 256 4.22 -5.12 -2.16
N ASN A 257 2.89 -5.23 -2.36
CA ASN A 257 2.08 -6.18 -1.59
C ASN A 257 2.40 -7.64 -1.97
N THR A 258 2.66 -7.92 -3.25
CA THR A 258 3.13 -9.26 -3.67
C THR A 258 4.42 -9.63 -2.94
N LEU A 259 5.41 -8.73 -2.92
CA LEU A 259 6.67 -8.93 -2.19
C LEU A 259 6.45 -9.12 -0.68
N SER A 260 5.50 -8.39 -0.08
CA SER A 260 5.13 -8.57 1.32
C SER A 260 4.55 -9.95 1.59
N ILE A 261 3.67 -10.44 0.71
CA ILE A 261 3.07 -11.77 0.85
C ILE A 261 4.12 -12.88 0.67
N GLU A 262 5.04 -12.72 -0.29
CA GLU A 262 6.16 -13.65 -0.49
C GLU A 262 7.06 -13.70 0.75
N ASN A 263 7.41 -12.53 1.32
CA ASN A 263 8.17 -12.45 2.55
C ASN A 263 7.45 -13.17 3.71
N LEU A 264 6.16 -12.89 3.89
CA LEU A 264 5.41 -13.50 4.98
C LEU A 264 5.31 -15.01 4.86
N ASN A 265 5.04 -15.51 3.66
CA ASN A 265 4.97 -16.95 3.39
C ASN A 265 6.33 -17.63 3.66
N SER A 266 7.43 -17.03 3.20
CA SER A 266 8.78 -17.54 3.47
C SER A 266 9.12 -17.46 4.97
N TYR A 267 8.85 -16.31 5.60
CA TYR A 267 9.11 -16.10 7.02
C TYR A 267 8.36 -17.10 7.91
N THR A 268 7.10 -17.37 7.62
CA THR A 268 6.29 -18.34 8.40
C THR A 268 6.70 -19.78 8.16
N ALA A 269 7.22 -20.11 6.97
CA ALA A 269 7.64 -21.46 6.62
C ALA A 269 9.07 -21.77 7.09
N THR A 270 10.01 -20.85 6.91
CA THR A 270 11.47 -21.10 7.11
C THR A 270 12.15 -20.11 8.06
N GLY A 271 11.49 -19.00 8.40
CA GLY A 271 12.10 -17.89 9.14
C GLY A 271 12.91 -16.93 8.25
N GLU A 272 13.01 -17.18 6.94
CA GLU A 272 13.77 -16.36 6.00
C GLU A 272 12.91 -15.28 5.36
N VAL A 273 13.54 -14.13 5.01
CA VAL A 273 12.88 -12.98 4.38
C VAL A 273 13.61 -12.65 3.08
N PRO A 274 13.08 -13.06 1.92
CA PRO A 274 13.79 -12.95 0.64
C PRO A 274 13.90 -11.52 0.08
N HIS A 275 12.94 -10.61 0.40
CA HIS A 275 12.90 -9.28 -0.18
C HIS A 275 13.07 -8.19 0.87
N ILE A 276 14.06 -7.31 0.66
CA ILE A 276 14.24 -6.11 1.51
C ILE A 276 13.13 -5.11 1.25
N ILE A 277 12.88 -4.80 -0.05
CA ILE A 277 11.88 -3.83 -0.47
C ILE A 277 10.53 -4.53 -0.61
N ASN A 278 9.55 -4.05 0.14
CA ASN A 278 8.17 -4.49 0.11
C ASN A 278 7.24 -3.37 0.60
N LYS A 279 5.96 -3.60 0.75
CA LYS A 279 5.00 -2.59 1.21
C LYS A 279 5.38 -2.00 2.57
N GLN A 280 5.83 -2.81 3.51
CA GLN A 280 6.20 -2.35 4.86
C GLN A 280 7.51 -1.57 4.88
N PHE A 281 8.47 -1.90 4.01
CA PHE A 281 9.65 -1.07 3.80
C PHE A 281 9.25 0.37 3.42
N MET A 282 8.27 0.52 2.52
CA MET A 282 7.78 1.82 2.08
C MET A 282 6.99 2.56 3.15
N GLU A 283 6.08 1.89 3.84
CA GLU A 283 5.20 2.52 4.83
C GLU A 283 5.90 2.82 6.16
N VAL A 284 6.80 1.92 6.59
CA VAL A 284 7.38 1.99 7.93
C VAL A 284 8.70 2.74 7.96
N TYR A 285 9.52 2.64 6.91
CA TYR A 285 10.90 3.17 6.94
C TYR A 285 11.15 4.33 5.98
N THR A 286 10.23 4.60 5.04
CA THR A 286 10.44 5.63 4.03
C THR A 286 9.35 6.70 4.07
N VAL A 287 8.52 6.79 3.04
CA VAL A 287 7.52 7.86 2.89
C VAL A 287 6.44 7.89 3.98
N GLY A 288 6.16 6.78 4.64
CA GLY A 288 5.17 6.70 5.73
C GLY A 288 5.72 7.06 7.10
N MET A 289 7.04 7.02 7.31
CA MET A 289 7.66 7.24 8.61
C MET A 289 7.55 8.70 9.08
N GLY A 290 6.78 8.92 10.14
CA GLY A 290 6.53 10.27 10.67
C GLY A 290 5.68 11.15 9.76
N GLY A 291 4.90 10.54 8.86
CA GLY A 291 4.10 11.17 7.81
C GLY A 291 4.92 11.57 6.59
N THR A 292 4.26 11.86 5.47
CA THR A 292 4.94 12.22 4.22
C THR A 292 5.93 13.38 4.41
N GLY A 293 7.13 13.27 3.87
CA GLY A 293 8.23 14.23 4.11
C GLY A 293 8.89 14.06 5.47
N MET A 294 8.49 13.03 6.26
CA MET A 294 9.02 12.69 7.57
C MET A 294 8.90 13.83 8.59
N THR A 295 7.75 14.49 8.58
CA THR A 295 7.50 15.76 9.28
C THR A 295 7.44 15.64 10.80
N LEU A 296 7.43 14.46 11.39
CA LEU A 296 7.61 14.30 12.84
C LEU A 296 8.96 14.90 13.32
N ALA A 297 10.02 14.71 12.53
CA ALA A 297 11.31 15.34 12.79
C ALA A 297 11.22 16.88 12.72
N VAL A 298 10.42 17.41 11.80
CA VAL A 298 10.14 18.84 11.65
C VAL A 298 9.42 19.38 12.89
N ILE A 299 8.40 18.68 13.37
CA ILE A 299 7.67 19.04 14.60
C ILE A 299 8.63 19.12 15.79
N ILE A 300 9.45 18.09 15.98
CA ILE A 300 10.44 18.04 17.08
C ILE A 300 11.42 19.21 16.97
N ALA A 301 11.95 19.47 15.78
CA ALA A 301 12.89 20.56 15.55
C ALA A 301 12.28 21.93 15.87
N ILE A 302 11.04 22.17 15.46
CA ILE A 302 10.34 23.43 15.70
C ILE A 302 10.08 23.63 17.20
N LEU A 303 9.53 22.63 17.87
CA LEU A 303 9.16 22.73 19.27
C LEU A 303 10.38 22.99 20.17
N LEU A 304 11.51 22.36 19.87
CA LEU A 304 12.73 22.44 20.70
C LEU A 304 13.61 23.64 20.37
N PHE A 305 13.72 24.01 19.08
CA PHE A 305 14.82 24.93 18.66
C PHE A 305 14.37 26.17 17.90
N MET A 306 13.13 26.28 17.42
CA MET A 306 12.67 27.46 16.69
C MET A 306 12.04 28.49 17.65
N LYS A 307 12.00 29.77 17.25
CA LYS A 307 11.51 30.88 18.06
C LYS A 307 10.22 31.51 17.55
N SER A 308 9.93 31.44 16.25
CA SER A 308 8.72 31.97 15.62
C SER A 308 7.46 31.43 16.30
N LYS A 309 6.57 32.35 16.70
CA LYS A 309 5.27 32.00 17.33
C LYS A 309 4.38 31.24 16.41
N GLN A 310 4.34 31.64 15.11
CA GLN A 310 3.56 30.96 14.08
C GLN A 310 4.00 29.51 13.89
N MET A 311 5.30 29.26 13.70
CA MET A 311 5.81 27.90 13.53
C MET A 311 5.51 27.02 14.75
N LYS A 312 5.70 27.56 15.97
CA LYS A 312 5.40 26.82 17.21
C LYS A 312 3.92 26.47 17.36
N GLN A 313 3.01 27.37 16.97
CA GLN A 313 1.58 27.08 16.99
C GLN A 313 1.23 25.92 16.06
N VAL A 314 1.72 25.96 14.82
CA VAL A 314 1.51 24.87 13.85
C VAL A 314 2.09 23.55 14.36
N ALA A 315 3.31 23.57 14.90
CA ALA A 315 3.94 22.36 15.43
C ALA A 315 3.20 21.78 16.64
N LYS A 316 2.63 22.63 17.53
CA LYS A 316 1.80 22.18 18.65
C LYS A 316 0.52 21.50 18.18
N LEU A 317 -0.15 22.07 17.15
CA LEU A 317 -1.36 21.46 16.56
C LEU A 317 -1.04 20.14 15.88
N GLY A 318 0.12 20.03 15.23
CA GLY A 318 0.55 18.82 14.53
C GLY A 318 1.20 17.76 15.43
N ALA A 319 1.54 18.07 16.70
CA ALA A 319 2.33 17.17 17.55
C ALA A 319 1.60 15.85 17.85
N ALA A 320 0.37 15.90 18.34
CA ALA A 320 -0.39 14.71 18.68
C ALA A 320 -0.70 13.84 17.44
N PRO A 321 -1.27 14.37 16.35
CA PRO A 321 -1.48 13.56 15.14
C PRO A 321 -0.15 13.11 14.53
N GLY A 322 0.92 13.88 14.59
CA GLY A 322 2.24 13.55 14.06
C GLY A 322 2.88 12.31 14.68
N ILE A 323 2.62 12.01 15.97
CA ILE A 323 3.06 10.76 16.62
C ILE A 323 2.44 9.54 15.90
N PHE A 324 1.23 9.69 15.36
CA PHE A 324 0.52 8.66 14.61
C PHE A 324 0.69 8.81 13.09
N ASN A 325 1.76 9.48 12.65
CA ASN A 325 2.13 9.70 11.25
C ASN A 325 1.12 10.55 10.44
N VAL A 326 0.16 11.21 11.09
CA VAL A 326 -0.81 12.13 10.48
C VAL A 326 -0.20 13.52 10.45
N ASN A 327 0.07 14.05 9.26
CA ASN A 327 0.90 15.28 9.13
C ASN A 327 0.28 16.41 8.30
N GLU A 328 -0.98 16.30 7.92
CA GLU A 328 -1.71 17.35 7.21
C GLU A 328 -1.64 18.71 7.92
N PRO A 329 -1.73 18.79 9.27
CA PRO A 329 -1.58 20.09 9.95
C PRO A 329 -0.21 20.76 9.69
N ILE A 330 0.83 19.96 9.47
CA ILE A 330 2.17 20.47 9.17
C ILE A 330 2.29 20.85 7.70
N ILE A 331 1.76 20.02 6.79
CA ILE A 331 1.83 20.28 5.34
C ILE A 331 1.13 21.60 4.98
N PHE A 332 -0.03 21.84 5.58
CA PHE A 332 -0.84 23.03 5.29
C PHE A 332 -0.51 24.22 6.22
N GLY A 333 -0.12 23.96 7.45
CA GLY A 333 0.20 25.02 8.42
C GLY A 333 1.59 25.64 8.25
N LEU A 334 2.58 24.84 7.86
CA LEU A 334 3.84 25.36 7.31
C LEU A 334 3.66 25.34 5.79
N PRO A 335 3.74 26.46 5.08
CA PRO A 335 3.49 26.49 3.64
C PRO A 335 4.54 25.64 2.91
N ILE A 336 4.33 24.29 2.89
CA ILE A 336 5.24 23.33 2.25
C ILE A 336 4.97 23.30 0.76
N VAL A 337 3.69 23.31 0.38
CA VAL A 337 3.26 23.27 -1.03
C VAL A 337 3.83 24.48 -1.77
N MET A 338 4.50 24.21 -2.89
CA MET A 338 5.14 25.22 -3.77
C MET A 338 6.18 26.10 -3.11
N ASN A 339 6.72 25.72 -1.96
CA ASN A 339 7.76 26.48 -1.25
C ASN A 339 9.17 26.01 -1.65
N PRO A 340 9.92 26.77 -2.44
CA PRO A 340 11.25 26.35 -2.91
C PRO A 340 12.27 26.10 -1.81
N LEU A 341 12.12 26.78 -0.66
CA LEU A 341 13.04 26.63 0.46
C LEU A 341 12.90 25.27 1.15
N ILE A 342 11.72 24.68 1.08
CA ILE A 342 11.42 23.39 1.70
C ILE A 342 11.60 22.22 0.71
N PHE A 343 11.62 22.50 -0.60
CA PHE A 343 11.70 21.44 -1.63
C PHE A 343 12.87 20.49 -1.42
N ILE A 344 14.05 21.02 -1.10
CA ILE A 344 15.26 20.20 -0.93
C ILE A 344 15.11 19.21 0.24
N PRO A 345 14.86 19.62 1.48
CA PRO A 345 14.74 18.69 2.60
C PRO A 345 13.51 17.77 2.45
N TRP A 346 12.42 18.24 1.83
CA TRP A 346 11.22 17.48 1.57
C TRP A 346 11.45 16.27 0.66
N VAL A 347 12.23 16.44 -0.41
CA VAL A 347 12.53 15.36 -1.37
C VAL A 347 13.70 14.51 -0.92
N ILE A 348 14.78 15.13 -0.43
CA ILE A 348 16.03 14.43 -0.15
C ILE A 348 15.95 13.57 1.11
N SER A 349 15.21 14.01 2.16
CA SER A 349 15.15 13.24 3.42
C SER A 349 14.64 11.82 3.24
N PRO A 350 13.48 11.57 2.61
CA PRO A 350 13.02 10.20 2.39
C PRO A 350 13.97 9.38 1.51
N MET A 351 14.62 10.01 0.52
CA MET A 351 15.57 9.30 -0.37
C MET A 351 16.81 8.84 0.40
N ILE A 352 17.42 9.71 1.23
CA ILE A 352 18.59 9.37 2.04
C ILE A 352 18.25 8.28 3.05
N VAL A 353 17.12 8.41 3.74
CA VAL A 353 16.67 7.42 4.73
C VAL A 353 16.38 6.07 4.08
N THR A 354 15.83 6.06 2.88
CA THR A 354 15.63 4.84 2.10
C THR A 354 16.96 4.12 1.83
N LEU A 355 17.99 4.87 1.43
CA LEU A 355 19.32 4.31 1.21
C LEU A 355 19.93 3.76 2.51
N ILE A 356 19.87 4.52 3.60
CA ILE A 356 20.35 4.07 4.91
C ILE A 356 19.66 2.79 5.33
N THR A 357 18.33 2.75 5.23
CA THR A 357 17.52 1.58 5.59
C THR A 357 17.86 0.38 4.73
N TYR A 358 17.93 0.58 3.40
CA TYR A 358 18.27 -0.48 2.47
C TYR A 358 19.63 -1.10 2.77
N PHE A 359 20.67 -0.27 2.94
CA PHE A 359 22.01 -0.78 3.22
C PHE A 359 22.14 -1.39 4.62
N ALA A 360 21.43 -0.87 5.62
CA ALA A 360 21.38 -1.49 6.95
C ALA A 360 20.77 -2.89 6.91
N MET A 361 19.73 -3.09 6.10
CA MET A 361 19.10 -4.41 5.91
C MET A 361 19.92 -5.33 5.01
N ALA A 362 20.47 -4.81 3.90
CA ALA A 362 21.31 -5.58 2.98
C ALA A 362 22.61 -6.06 3.62
N SER A 363 23.17 -5.33 4.59
CA SER A 363 24.35 -5.74 5.35
C SER A 363 24.05 -6.74 6.49
N GLY A 364 22.77 -7.05 6.73
CA GLY A 364 22.34 -7.91 7.84
C GLY A 364 22.37 -7.22 9.21
N LEU A 365 22.64 -5.91 9.30
CA LEU A 365 22.65 -5.17 10.56
C LEU A 365 21.23 -5.07 11.16
N VAL A 366 20.23 -4.98 10.30
CA VAL A 366 18.80 -4.97 10.65
C VAL A 366 18.09 -6.00 9.76
N PRO A 367 17.23 -6.89 10.32
CA PRO A 367 16.45 -7.80 9.50
C PRO A 367 15.51 -7.06 8.54
N PRO A 368 15.26 -7.59 7.32
CA PRO A 368 14.24 -7.03 6.44
C PRO A 368 12.82 -7.17 7.02
N PRO A 369 11.83 -6.38 6.52
CA PRO A 369 10.44 -6.51 6.96
C PRO A 369 9.85 -7.87 6.58
N THR A 370 9.26 -8.55 7.56
CA THR A 370 8.73 -9.92 7.45
C THR A 370 7.49 -10.06 6.55
N GLY A 371 6.94 -8.95 6.10
CA GLY A 371 5.73 -8.94 5.27
C GLY A 371 4.42 -8.81 6.06
N VAL A 372 4.46 -8.78 7.40
CA VAL A 372 3.28 -8.50 8.22
C VAL A 372 2.72 -7.11 7.92
N THR A 373 1.41 -7.00 7.78
CA THR A 373 0.75 -5.71 7.53
C THR A 373 0.65 -4.93 8.83
N ILE A 374 1.24 -3.74 8.85
CA ILE A 374 1.21 -2.82 9.99
C ILE A 374 0.40 -1.58 9.59
N PRO A 375 -0.58 -1.16 10.40
CA PRO A 375 -1.28 0.10 10.16
C PRO A 375 -0.28 1.26 10.10
N TRP A 376 -0.40 2.10 9.08
CA TRP A 376 0.49 3.26 8.89
C TRP A 376 0.46 4.25 10.07
N THR A 377 -0.62 4.21 10.87
CA THR A 377 -0.78 5.05 12.06
C THR A 377 0.00 4.54 13.29
N VAL A 378 0.64 3.38 13.22
CA VAL A 378 1.45 2.89 14.36
C VAL A 378 2.67 3.80 14.54
N PRO A 379 2.93 4.30 15.77
CA PRO A 379 4.05 5.18 16.04
C PRO A 379 5.40 4.59 15.64
N ILE A 380 6.32 5.47 15.26
CA ILE A 380 7.71 5.09 14.97
C ILE A 380 8.31 4.37 16.18
N PHE A 381 9.36 3.61 15.98
CA PHE A 381 9.96 2.62 16.87
C PHE A 381 9.11 1.34 16.99
N ILE A 382 7.83 1.45 17.37
CA ILE A 382 6.92 0.30 17.49
C ILE A 382 6.68 -0.32 16.12
N SER A 383 6.36 0.50 15.12
CA SER A 383 6.14 0.02 13.74
C SER A 383 7.38 -0.66 13.15
N GLY A 384 8.58 -0.12 13.37
CA GLY A 384 9.83 -0.74 12.91
C GLY A 384 10.15 -2.06 13.60
N MET A 385 9.91 -2.12 14.91
CA MET A 385 10.07 -3.35 15.67
C MET A 385 9.09 -4.44 15.19
N MET A 386 7.83 -4.08 14.96
CA MET A 386 6.81 -5.02 14.46
C MET A 386 7.10 -5.47 13.02
N ALA A 387 7.53 -4.57 12.14
CA ALA A 387 7.79 -4.87 10.73
C ALA A 387 8.89 -5.91 10.54
N THR A 388 9.94 -5.83 11.36
CA THR A 388 11.12 -6.70 11.27
C THR A 388 11.14 -7.82 12.31
N ASN A 389 10.16 -7.83 13.21
CA ASN A 389 10.15 -8.66 14.41
C ASN A 389 11.47 -8.55 15.21
N SER A 390 12.05 -7.35 15.28
CA SER A 390 13.35 -7.08 15.91
C SER A 390 13.43 -5.68 16.49
N LEU A 391 14.05 -5.54 17.67
CA LEU A 391 14.37 -4.23 18.26
C LEU A 391 15.25 -3.37 17.32
N ALA A 392 16.12 -4.00 16.53
CA ALA A 392 16.98 -3.30 15.59
C ALA A 392 16.16 -2.49 14.56
N GLY A 393 14.98 -2.98 14.15
CA GLY A 393 14.07 -2.25 13.27
C GLY A 393 13.54 -0.96 13.89
N GLY A 394 13.17 -1.00 15.17
CA GLY A 394 12.76 0.21 15.90
C GLY A 394 13.92 1.21 16.10
N ILE A 395 15.11 0.71 16.45
CA ILE A 395 16.32 1.54 16.60
C ILE A 395 16.67 2.22 15.28
N LEU A 396 16.58 1.51 14.15
CA LEU A 396 16.82 2.07 12.82
C LEU A 396 15.87 3.24 12.51
N GLN A 397 14.60 3.14 12.90
CA GLN A 397 13.66 4.27 12.75
C GLN A 397 14.07 5.51 13.57
N ILE A 398 14.60 5.32 14.78
CA ILE A 398 15.12 6.45 15.59
C ILE A 398 16.36 7.08 14.94
N VAL A 399 17.27 6.25 14.41
CA VAL A 399 18.44 6.74 13.64
C VAL A 399 17.98 7.52 12.41
N ASN A 400 17.02 6.99 11.66
CA ASN A 400 16.43 7.65 10.50
C ASN A 400 15.79 8.98 10.88
N LEU A 401 15.04 9.03 11.98
CA LEU A 401 14.43 10.28 12.50
C LEU A 401 15.50 11.33 12.81
N ALA A 402 16.62 10.92 13.43
CA ALA A 402 17.74 11.83 13.74
C ALA A 402 18.40 12.35 12.45
N VAL A 403 18.57 11.52 11.43
CA VAL A 403 19.11 11.94 10.13
C VAL A 403 18.17 12.95 9.47
N VAL A 404 16.87 12.68 9.45
CA VAL A 404 15.87 13.62 8.91
C VAL A 404 15.90 14.94 9.66
N PHE A 405 15.97 14.90 10.98
CA PHE A 405 16.12 16.10 11.80
C PHE A 405 17.34 16.94 11.38
N MET A 406 18.50 16.31 11.20
CA MET A 406 19.72 16.99 10.76
C MET A 406 19.58 17.62 9.37
N ILE A 407 18.91 16.94 8.43
CA ILE A 407 18.68 17.47 7.08
C ILE A 407 17.74 18.68 7.12
N TRP A 408 16.62 18.60 7.86
CA TRP A 408 15.65 19.68 7.93
C TRP A 408 16.10 20.89 8.76
N PHE A 409 16.93 20.70 9.77
CA PHE A 409 17.28 21.70 10.75
C PHE A 409 17.81 23.02 10.16
N PRO A 410 18.77 23.06 9.22
CA PRO A 410 19.28 24.32 8.66
C PRO A 410 18.19 25.09 7.88
N PHE A 411 17.31 24.39 7.18
CA PHE A 411 16.21 25.01 6.43
C PHE A 411 15.17 25.60 7.38
N LEU A 412 14.82 24.88 8.43
CA LEU A 412 13.89 25.38 9.46
C LEU A 412 14.46 26.61 10.20
N LYS A 413 15.75 26.61 10.48
CA LYS A 413 16.43 27.80 11.09
C LYS A 413 16.37 29.01 10.18
N PHE A 414 16.51 28.82 8.88
CA PHE A 414 16.40 29.90 7.91
C PHE A 414 14.98 30.46 7.88
N ILE A 415 13.97 29.60 7.80
CA ILE A 415 12.55 29.97 7.79
C ILE A 415 12.16 30.66 9.12
N ASP A 416 12.63 30.13 10.25
CA ASP A 416 12.39 30.70 11.56
C ASP A 416 12.85 32.17 11.64
N ARG A 417 14.06 32.48 11.15
CA ARG A 417 14.57 33.83 11.08
C ARG A 417 13.72 34.75 10.19
N MET A 418 13.25 34.26 9.07
CA MET A 418 12.38 35.03 8.18
C MET A 418 11.04 35.34 8.86
N ASN A 419 10.42 34.34 9.49
CA ASN A 419 9.14 34.51 10.15
C ASN A 419 9.27 35.44 11.37
N MET A 420 10.33 35.34 12.15
CA MET A 420 10.57 36.26 13.25
C MET A 420 10.68 37.74 12.82
N LYS A 421 11.33 38.00 11.67
CA LYS A 421 11.38 39.38 11.13
C LYS A 421 9.98 39.87 10.75
N LYS A 422 9.19 39.05 10.06
CA LYS A 422 7.80 39.40 9.72
C LYS A 422 6.93 39.64 10.96
N GLU A 423 7.06 38.80 11.99
CA GLU A 423 6.35 38.94 13.26
C GLU A 423 6.73 40.24 13.96
N GLN A 424 7.99 40.67 13.91
CA GLN A 424 8.44 41.94 14.46
C GLN A 424 7.89 43.15 13.68
N GLU A 425 7.88 43.09 12.37
CA GLU A 425 7.34 44.15 11.50
C GLU A 425 5.83 44.35 11.73
N ILE A 426 5.07 43.24 11.87
CA ILE A 426 3.63 43.31 12.17
C ILE A 426 3.39 43.91 13.55
N ASN A 427 4.11 43.47 14.58
CA ASN A 427 3.96 44.00 15.94
C ASN A 427 4.32 45.51 16.02
N ALA A 428 5.34 45.95 15.27
CA ALA A 428 5.70 47.37 15.20
C ALA A 428 4.61 48.21 14.52
N ALA A 429 4.02 47.70 13.41
CA ALA A 429 2.94 48.38 12.72
C ALA A 429 1.66 48.49 13.58
N GLU A 430 1.34 47.43 14.35
CA GLU A 430 0.20 47.46 15.29
C GLU A 430 0.42 48.43 16.45
N GLN A 431 1.65 48.55 16.95
CA GLN A 431 1.98 49.53 17.98
C GLN A 431 1.89 50.99 17.49
N ASP A 432 2.33 51.28 16.26
CA ASP A 432 2.21 52.59 15.64
C ASP A 432 0.74 52.97 15.40
N GLN A 433 -0.12 52.05 14.99
CA GLN A 433 -1.59 52.29 14.81
C GLN A 433 -2.26 52.56 16.16
N THR A 434 -1.87 51.83 17.22
CA THR A 434 -2.43 52.05 18.58
C THR A 434 -1.98 53.37 19.17
N THR A 435 -0.78 53.85 18.80
CA THR A 435 -0.23 55.17 19.28
C THR A 435 -0.84 56.33 18.50
N LEU A 436 -1.30 56.12 17.27
CA LEU A 436 -1.96 57.12 16.45
C LEU A 436 -3.48 57.27 16.70
N GLY A 437 -4.04 56.44 17.60
CA GLY A 437 -5.43 56.58 18.04
C GLY A 437 -6.48 56.26 16.98
N LEU A 438 -6.16 55.41 15.99
CA LEU A 438 -7.05 54.90 14.96
C LEU A 438 -7.55 53.50 15.31
#